data_caa274a67c3e1fe7cf1c12db73ee4ae9
#
_entry.id   caa274a67c3e1fe7cf1c12db73ee4ae9
#
_cell.length_a   1.000
_cell.length_b   1.000
_cell.length_c   1.000
_cell.angle_alpha   90.00
_cell.angle_beta   90.00
_cell.angle_gamma   90.00
#
_symmetry.space_group_name_H-M   'P 1'
#
loop_
_entity.id
_entity.type
_entity.pdbx_description
1 polymer ?
#
loop_
_entity_poly.entity_id
_entity_poly.type
_entity_poly.pdbx_seq_one_letter_code
_entity_poly.pdbx_strand_id
1 'polypeptide(L)'
;MAAPSTLRNMVLCLTGVCLVCAAILGGMYALTYEPIQKANENILKASIGAVLPEGVEISEPQTHEWEGVSYEYYPAVKDGEAVAYAVKSTTVGFGGPLSLMVGVLKDGTVFNTSVLACTETPGLGAKCQEAGSHFRTQFQGFGPDKSLKVTKDGGDVDAITASTITSRAYALAVSNAVAVVKFLSGEAASVDAATGATTPVEIKGEK
;
A
#
# COMPACT_ATOMS: atom_id res chain seq x y z
N MET A 1 -3.00 4.08 55.64
CA MET A 1 -1.90 5.00 55.95
C MET A 1 -1.34 5.47 54.61
N ALA A 2 -1.42 6.77 54.29
CA ALA A 2 -0.82 7.31 53.09
C ALA A 2 0.69 7.44 53.30
N ALA A 3 1.50 6.93 52.42
CA ALA A 3 2.95 7.10 52.49
C ALA A 3 3.33 8.59 52.40
N PRO A 4 4.32 9.09 53.17
CA PRO A 4 4.70 10.48 53.09
C PRO A 4 5.18 10.83 51.69
N SER A 5 4.63 11.90 51.13
CA SER A 5 4.96 12.39 49.79
C SER A 5 6.34 13.06 49.75
N THR A 6 7.38 12.27 49.89
CA THR A 6 8.76 12.75 49.68
C THR A 6 9.11 12.60 48.21
N LEU A 7 9.90 13.52 47.66
CA LEU A 7 10.35 13.53 46.26
C LEU A 7 10.92 12.17 45.85
N ARG A 8 11.68 11.53 46.74
CA ARG A 8 12.25 10.18 46.54
C ARG A 8 11.16 9.11 46.33
N ASN A 9 10.10 9.12 47.15
CA ASN A 9 9.01 8.15 47.03
C ASN A 9 8.19 8.36 45.75
N MET A 10 8.02 9.60 45.32
CA MET A 10 7.34 9.91 44.04
C MET A 10 8.15 9.40 42.86
N VAL A 11 9.46 9.64 42.83
CA VAL A 11 10.35 9.13 41.75
C VAL A 11 10.38 7.61 41.75
N LEU A 12 10.52 6.95 42.90
CA LEU A 12 10.51 5.47 42.95
C LEU A 12 9.20 4.87 42.47
N CYS A 13 8.05 5.44 42.88
CA CYS A 13 6.75 4.97 42.46
C CYS A 13 6.57 5.13 40.95
N LEU A 14 6.90 6.32 40.41
CA LEU A 14 6.81 6.58 38.96
C LEU A 14 7.72 5.65 38.17
N THR A 15 8.97 5.51 38.57
CA THR A 15 9.92 4.59 37.90
C THR A 15 9.44 3.15 37.96
N GLY A 16 8.89 2.70 39.08
CA GLY A 16 8.33 1.36 39.23
C GLY A 16 7.17 1.10 38.26
N VAL A 17 6.23 2.04 38.16
CA VAL A 17 5.11 1.94 37.22
C VAL A 17 5.62 1.94 35.78
N CYS A 18 6.54 2.84 35.43
CA CYS A 18 7.13 2.88 34.08
C CYS A 18 7.85 1.58 33.70
N LEU A 19 8.61 0.98 34.62
CA LEU A 19 9.29 -0.30 34.39
C LEU A 19 8.30 -1.44 34.15
N VAL A 20 7.24 -1.53 34.95
CA VAL A 20 6.19 -2.54 34.77
C VAL A 20 5.50 -2.37 33.40
N CYS A 21 5.09 -1.16 33.06
CA CYS A 21 4.46 -0.87 31.77
C CYS A 21 5.41 -1.19 30.61
N ALA A 22 6.69 -0.81 30.69
CA ALA A 22 7.68 -1.11 29.65
C ALA A 22 7.92 -2.61 29.50
N ALA A 23 7.97 -3.37 30.61
CA ALA A 23 8.11 -4.82 30.56
C ALA A 23 6.91 -5.51 29.91
N ILE A 24 5.67 -5.07 30.21
CA ILE A 24 4.46 -5.59 29.62
C ILE A 24 4.41 -5.28 28.09
N LEU A 25 4.69 -4.04 27.71
CA LEU A 25 4.70 -3.63 26.31
C LEU A 25 5.80 -4.34 25.51
N GLY A 26 7.02 -4.43 26.06
CA GLY A 26 8.11 -5.13 25.42
C GLY A 26 7.85 -6.64 25.28
N GLY A 27 7.28 -7.26 26.32
CA GLY A 27 6.87 -8.68 26.25
C GLY A 27 5.79 -8.92 25.22
N MET A 28 4.76 -8.05 25.17
CA MET A 28 3.70 -8.16 24.15
C MET A 28 4.27 -7.97 22.73
N TYR A 29 5.13 -6.98 22.53
CA TYR A 29 5.81 -6.76 21.25
C TYR A 29 6.59 -8.01 20.80
N ALA A 30 7.39 -8.59 21.68
CA ALA A 30 8.18 -9.77 21.37
C ALA A 30 7.30 -10.99 20.97
N LEU A 31 6.16 -11.18 21.64
CA LEU A 31 5.21 -12.25 21.35
C LEU A 31 4.44 -12.03 20.04
N THR A 32 4.15 -10.78 19.67
CA THR A 32 3.33 -10.47 18.50
C THR A 32 4.14 -10.20 17.23
N TYR A 33 5.44 -9.96 17.35
CA TYR A 33 6.30 -9.61 16.22
C TYR A 33 6.32 -10.70 15.13
N GLU A 34 6.65 -11.94 15.48
CA GLU A 34 6.71 -13.05 14.51
C GLU A 34 5.37 -13.36 13.83
N PRO A 35 4.23 -13.50 14.56
CA PRO A 35 2.95 -13.76 13.92
C PRO A 35 2.52 -12.61 12.99
N ILE A 36 2.83 -11.35 13.33
CA ILE A 36 2.54 -10.20 12.45
C ILE A 36 3.37 -10.29 11.17
N GLN A 37 4.67 -10.60 11.25
CA GLN A 37 5.52 -10.74 10.07
C GLN A 37 5.01 -11.86 9.15
N LYS A 38 4.69 -13.03 9.70
CA LYS A 38 4.13 -14.15 8.93
C LYS A 38 2.80 -13.79 8.26
N ALA A 39 1.95 -13.05 8.97
CA ALA A 39 0.67 -12.58 8.41
C ALA A 39 0.90 -11.63 7.23
N ASN A 40 1.83 -10.68 7.36
CA ASN A 40 2.17 -9.73 6.29
C ASN A 40 2.77 -10.43 5.06
N GLU A 41 3.66 -11.42 5.25
CA GLU A 41 4.18 -12.23 4.15
C GLU A 41 3.08 -13.03 3.43
N ASN A 42 2.13 -13.60 4.18
CA ASN A 42 1.00 -14.33 3.60
C ASN A 42 0.08 -13.39 2.82
N ILE A 43 -0.21 -12.20 3.35
CA ILE A 43 -0.99 -11.16 2.63
C ILE A 43 -0.26 -10.76 1.35
N LEU A 44 1.05 -10.54 1.40
CA LEU A 44 1.85 -10.17 0.24
C LEU A 44 1.77 -11.26 -0.84
N LYS A 45 2.04 -12.52 -0.49
CA LYS A 45 1.98 -13.66 -1.43
C LYS A 45 0.59 -13.85 -2.03
N ALA A 46 -0.45 -13.80 -1.20
CA ALA A 46 -1.84 -13.90 -1.65
C ALA A 46 -2.21 -12.73 -2.58
N SER A 47 -1.75 -11.52 -2.25
CA SER A 47 -2.01 -10.32 -3.07
C SER A 47 -1.31 -10.38 -4.42
N ILE A 48 -0.08 -10.87 -4.50
CA ILE A 48 0.64 -11.05 -5.77
C ILE A 48 -0.14 -12.04 -6.66
N GLY A 49 -0.55 -13.19 -6.11
CA GLY A 49 -1.35 -14.17 -6.87
C GLY A 49 -2.71 -13.63 -7.33
N ALA A 50 -3.35 -12.77 -6.52
CA ALA A 50 -4.66 -12.20 -6.85
C ALA A 50 -4.62 -11.10 -7.92
N VAL A 51 -3.47 -10.45 -8.14
CA VAL A 51 -3.34 -9.35 -9.10
C VAL A 51 -2.68 -9.75 -10.41
N LEU A 52 -2.26 -11.01 -10.55
CA LEU A 52 -1.63 -11.53 -11.76
C LEU A 52 -2.55 -12.53 -12.47
N PRO A 53 -2.42 -12.72 -13.78
CA PRO A 53 -3.11 -13.76 -14.54
C PRO A 53 -2.75 -15.17 -14.03
N GLU A 54 -3.64 -16.12 -14.24
CA GLU A 54 -3.37 -17.52 -13.91
C GLU A 54 -2.32 -18.15 -14.87
N GLY A 55 -1.51 -19.05 -14.32
CA GLY A 55 -0.53 -19.80 -15.10
C GLY A 55 0.73 -19.03 -15.47
N VAL A 56 1.08 -18.00 -14.71
CA VAL A 56 2.37 -17.30 -14.82
C VAL A 56 3.33 -17.75 -13.71
N GLU A 57 4.63 -17.75 -13.98
CA GLU A 57 5.68 -17.93 -12.98
C GLU A 57 6.07 -16.56 -12.42
N ILE A 58 6.05 -16.44 -11.10
CA ILE A 58 6.41 -15.19 -10.42
C ILE A 58 7.91 -15.22 -10.15
N SER A 59 8.64 -14.26 -10.68
CA SER A 59 10.08 -14.10 -10.46
C SER A 59 10.37 -13.46 -9.10
N GLU A 60 11.64 -13.47 -8.70
CA GLU A 60 12.09 -12.80 -7.48
C GLU A 60 11.80 -11.30 -7.51
N PRO A 61 11.56 -10.68 -6.33
CA PRO A 61 11.31 -9.26 -6.23
C PRO A 61 12.48 -8.44 -6.78
N GLN A 62 12.16 -7.43 -7.54
CA GLN A 62 13.10 -6.45 -8.05
C GLN A 62 12.69 -5.05 -7.60
N THR A 63 13.64 -4.14 -7.58
CA THR A 63 13.40 -2.77 -7.15
C THR A 63 13.77 -1.82 -8.29
N HIS A 64 12.90 -0.86 -8.55
CA HIS A 64 13.13 0.21 -9.50
C HIS A 64 12.83 1.57 -8.86
N GLU A 65 13.72 2.55 -9.11
CA GLU A 65 13.55 3.91 -8.64
C GLU A 65 12.86 4.75 -9.73
N TRP A 66 11.68 5.30 -9.40
CA TRP A 66 10.91 6.18 -10.26
C TRP A 66 10.55 7.46 -9.52
N GLU A 67 10.91 8.63 -10.08
CA GLU A 67 10.67 9.96 -9.46
C GLU A 67 11.20 10.08 -8.02
N GLY A 68 12.35 9.46 -7.72
CA GLY A 68 12.95 9.49 -6.37
C GLY A 68 12.26 8.56 -5.35
N VAL A 69 11.35 7.70 -5.82
CA VAL A 69 10.66 6.69 -5.01
C VAL A 69 11.07 5.30 -5.47
N SER A 70 11.37 4.43 -4.52
CA SER A 70 11.72 3.05 -4.78
C SER A 70 10.48 2.16 -4.83
N TYR A 71 10.22 1.52 -5.96
CA TYR A 71 9.12 0.60 -6.16
C TYR A 71 9.61 -0.84 -6.20
N GLU A 72 9.02 -1.69 -5.37
CA GLU A 72 9.22 -3.14 -5.38
C GLU A 72 8.24 -3.76 -6.38
N TYR A 73 8.74 -4.58 -7.31
CA TYR A 73 7.90 -5.24 -8.30
C TYR A 73 8.31 -6.70 -8.53
N TYR A 74 7.34 -7.49 -8.97
CA TYR A 74 7.44 -8.92 -9.21
C TYR A 74 7.08 -9.19 -10.67
N PRO A 75 8.07 -9.52 -11.53
CA PRO A 75 7.79 -9.90 -12.91
C PRO A 75 7.03 -11.23 -12.95
N ALA A 76 5.96 -11.28 -13.73
CA ALA A 76 5.23 -12.50 -14.04
C ALA A 76 5.60 -12.96 -15.44
N VAL A 77 6.24 -14.12 -15.51
CA VAL A 77 6.81 -14.68 -16.73
C VAL A 77 5.93 -15.83 -17.23
N LYS A 78 5.67 -15.86 -18.53
CA LYS A 78 5.04 -16.97 -19.23
C LYS A 78 5.84 -17.27 -20.50
N ASP A 79 6.19 -18.53 -20.71
CA ASP A 79 6.97 -18.98 -21.86
C ASP A 79 8.31 -18.23 -22.05
N GLY A 80 8.92 -17.78 -20.94
CA GLY A 80 10.19 -17.06 -20.92
C GLY A 80 10.09 -15.54 -21.15
N GLU A 81 8.88 -15.00 -21.36
CA GLU A 81 8.67 -13.56 -21.49
C GLU A 81 7.86 -12.99 -20.32
N ALA A 82 8.21 -11.78 -19.88
CA ALA A 82 7.42 -11.06 -18.90
C ALA A 82 6.12 -10.56 -19.55
N VAL A 83 4.98 -11.07 -19.06
CA VAL A 83 3.63 -10.74 -19.57
C VAL A 83 2.89 -9.76 -18.69
N ALA A 84 3.23 -9.72 -17.41
CA ALA A 84 2.63 -8.83 -16.42
C ALA A 84 3.64 -8.53 -15.29
N TYR A 85 3.33 -7.52 -14.49
CA TYR A 85 4.10 -7.12 -13.33
C TYR A 85 3.17 -6.86 -12.16
N ALA A 86 3.47 -7.41 -10.98
CA ALA A 86 2.84 -6.98 -9.74
C ALA A 86 3.72 -5.92 -9.08
N VAL A 87 3.23 -4.70 -8.96
CA VAL A 87 3.97 -3.55 -8.42
C VAL A 87 3.38 -3.15 -7.08
N LYS A 88 4.23 -3.03 -6.06
CA LYS A 88 3.86 -2.50 -4.76
C LYS A 88 3.97 -0.98 -4.79
N SER A 89 2.85 -0.30 -4.65
CA SER A 89 2.76 1.16 -4.66
C SER A 89 2.16 1.66 -3.35
N THR A 90 2.80 2.65 -2.73
CA THR A 90 2.35 3.25 -1.47
C THR A 90 2.14 4.74 -1.65
N THR A 91 0.98 5.22 -1.22
CA THR A 91 0.60 6.63 -1.23
C THR A 91 0.05 7.03 0.14
N VAL A 92 -0.22 8.31 0.33
CA VAL A 92 -0.80 8.82 1.58
C VAL A 92 -2.28 9.13 1.35
N GLY A 93 -3.14 8.39 2.03
CA GLY A 93 -4.57 8.62 2.07
C GLY A 93 -4.98 9.65 3.13
N PHE A 94 -6.26 9.62 3.55
CA PHE A 94 -6.76 10.50 4.60
C PHE A 94 -6.32 10.06 6.00
N GLY A 95 -6.40 8.75 6.28
CA GLY A 95 -6.08 8.16 7.59
C GLY A 95 -4.61 7.79 7.76
N GLY A 96 -3.79 7.90 6.71
CA GLY A 96 -2.38 7.52 6.72
C GLY A 96 -1.94 6.79 5.45
N PRO A 97 -0.85 5.99 5.52
CA PRO A 97 -0.34 5.28 4.36
C PRO A 97 -1.35 4.24 3.84
N LEU A 98 -1.48 4.23 2.51
CA LEU A 98 -2.27 3.28 1.75
C LEU A 98 -1.32 2.53 0.81
N SER A 99 -1.11 1.24 1.06
CA SER A 99 -0.24 0.39 0.26
C SER A 99 -1.06 -0.60 -0.56
N LEU A 100 -0.79 -0.63 -1.86
CA LEU A 100 -1.46 -1.49 -2.83
C LEU A 100 -0.47 -2.43 -3.50
N MET A 101 -0.94 -3.61 -3.88
CA MET A 101 -0.35 -4.43 -4.91
C MET A 101 -1.19 -4.23 -6.18
N VAL A 102 -0.56 -3.81 -7.25
CA VAL A 102 -1.21 -3.53 -8.54
C VAL A 102 -0.64 -4.47 -9.59
N GLY A 103 -1.48 -5.29 -10.18
CA GLY A 103 -1.13 -6.11 -11.34
C GLY A 103 -1.34 -5.32 -12.62
N VAL A 104 -0.27 -5.16 -13.39
CA VAL A 104 -0.29 -4.41 -14.66
C VAL A 104 0.25 -5.31 -15.75
N LEU A 105 -0.45 -5.42 -16.86
CA LEU A 105 -0.01 -6.13 -18.05
C LEU A 105 1.07 -5.31 -18.78
N LYS A 106 1.83 -5.96 -19.66
CA LYS A 106 2.92 -5.33 -20.42
C LYS A 106 2.48 -4.13 -21.27
N ASP A 107 1.19 -4.12 -21.68
CA ASP A 107 0.57 -3.02 -22.44
C ASP A 107 0.11 -1.83 -21.58
N GLY A 108 0.36 -1.86 -20.27
CA GLY A 108 -0.07 -0.83 -19.32
C GLY A 108 -1.52 -0.98 -18.81
N THR A 109 -2.24 -2.02 -19.21
CA THR A 109 -3.58 -2.31 -18.68
C THR A 109 -3.51 -2.85 -17.26
N VAL A 110 -4.31 -2.28 -16.37
CA VAL A 110 -4.43 -2.78 -14.99
C VAL A 110 -5.23 -4.08 -15.00
N PHE A 111 -4.61 -5.18 -14.61
CA PHE A 111 -5.28 -6.47 -14.51
C PHE A 111 -6.18 -6.55 -13.28
N ASN A 112 -5.61 -6.25 -12.11
CA ASN A 112 -6.34 -6.23 -10.84
C ASN A 112 -5.56 -5.45 -9.78
N THR A 113 -6.22 -5.14 -8.66
CA THR A 113 -5.60 -4.46 -7.51
C THR A 113 -5.89 -5.19 -6.22
N SER A 114 -4.96 -5.15 -5.26
CA SER A 114 -5.14 -5.68 -3.91
C SER A 114 -4.58 -4.70 -2.88
N VAL A 115 -5.30 -4.54 -1.76
CA VAL A 115 -4.84 -3.65 -0.67
C VAL A 115 -3.96 -4.46 0.28
N LEU A 116 -2.71 -4.03 0.46
CA LEU A 116 -1.75 -4.63 1.39
C LEU A 116 -1.90 -4.04 2.80
N ALA A 117 -2.03 -2.72 2.88
CA ALA A 117 -2.21 -2.01 4.14
C ALA A 117 -3.06 -0.75 3.92
N CYS A 118 -3.95 -0.48 4.87
CA CYS A 118 -4.84 0.66 4.82
C CYS A 118 -5.22 1.07 6.24
N THR A 119 -5.01 2.34 6.56
CA THR A 119 -5.34 2.93 7.88
C THR A 119 -6.53 3.88 7.81
N GLU A 120 -7.36 3.74 6.77
CA GLU A 120 -8.51 4.58 6.52
C GLU A 120 -9.67 4.34 7.50
N THR A 121 -10.55 5.33 7.61
CA THR A 121 -11.70 5.28 8.50
C THR A 121 -12.68 4.16 8.10
N PRO A 122 -13.05 3.24 9.02
CA PRO A 122 -14.05 2.22 8.79
C PRO A 122 -15.39 2.79 8.29
N GLY A 123 -16.01 2.13 7.31
CA GLY A 123 -17.27 2.55 6.69
C GLY A 123 -17.18 3.71 5.70
N LEU A 124 -16.01 4.36 5.61
CA LEU A 124 -15.71 5.43 4.65
C LEU A 124 -14.57 5.00 3.71
N GLY A 125 -13.37 5.51 3.88
CA GLY A 125 -12.19 5.18 3.08
C GLY A 125 -11.82 3.71 3.09
N ALA A 126 -12.03 3.01 4.21
CA ALA A 126 -11.76 1.58 4.34
C ALA A 126 -12.54 0.69 3.35
N LYS A 127 -13.60 1.19 2.72
CA LYS A 127 -14.30 0.50 1.62
C LYS A 127 -13.39 0.18 0.41
N CYS A 128 -12.28 0.86 0.26
CA CYS A 128 -11.29 0.52 -0.76
C CYS A 128 -10.66 -0.87 -0.57
N GLN A 129 -10.76 -1.46 0.65
CA GLN A 129 -10.26 -2.81 0.94
C GLN A 129 -11.23 -3.92 0.52
N GLU A 130 -12.52 -3.61 0.37
CA GLU A 130 -13.55 -4.60 0.05
C GLU A 130 -13.35 -5.12 -1.39
N ALA A 131 -12.99 -6.40 -1.52
CA ALA A 131 -12.62 -7.01 -2.80
C ALA A 131 -13.71 -6.93 -3.88
N GLY A 132 -14.99 -7.04 -3.48
CA GLY A 132 -16.14 -6.97 -4.36
C GLY A 132 -16.77 -5.57 -4.50
N SER A 133 -16.16 -4.53 -3.92
CA SER A 133 -16.71 -3.18 -4.03
C SER A 133 -16.61 -2.65 -5.46
N HIS A 134 -17.64 -1.90 -5.89
CA HIS A 134 -17.63 -1.24 -7.18
C HIS A 134 -16.36 -0.38 -7.36
N PHE A 135 -15.91 0.26 -6.29
CA PHE A 135 -14.70 1.07 -6.31
C PHE A 135 -13.45 0.28 -6.71
N ARG A 136 -13.28 -0.95 -6.20
CA ARG A 136 -12.11 -1.79 -6.56
C ARG A 136 -12.25 -2.43 -7.93
N THR A 137 -13.42 -2.93 -8.24
CA THR A 137 -13.64 -3.65 -9.51
C THR A 137 -13.55 -2.77 -10.74
N GLN A 138 -13.77 -1.45 -10.62
CA GLN A 138 -13.62 -0.53 -11.75
C GLN A 138 -12.18 -0.46 -12.30
N PHE A 139 -11.16 -0.82 -11.49
CA PHE A 139 -9.77 -0.85 -11.93
C PHE A 139 -9.41 -2.09 -12.74
N GLN A 140 -10.26 -3.14 -12.71
CA GLN A 140 -10.02 -4.35 -13.51
C GLN A 140 -10.21 -4.06 -15.00
N GLY A 141 -9.18 -4.35 -15.80
CA GLY A 141 -9.19 -4.05 -17.23
C GLY A 141 -9.14 -2.54 -17.54
N PHE A 142 -8.66 -1.72 -16.59
CA PHE A 142 -8.51 -0.30 -16.83
C PHE A 142 -7.36 -0.08 -17.83
N GLY A 143 -7.72 0.29 -19.05
CA GLY A 143 -6.79 0.42 -20.17
C GLY A 143 -5.98 1.71 -20.14
N PRO A 144 -4.92 1.79 -20.97
CA PRO A 144 -4.03 2.95 -21.05
C PRO A 144 -4.70 4.21 -21.61
N ASP A 145 -5.85 4.06 -22.29
CA ASP A 145 -6.62 5.17 -22.88
C ASP A 145 -7.44 5.95 -21.85
N LYS A 146 -7.60 5.41 -20.63
CA LYS A 146 -8.40 5.99 -19.57
C LYS A 146 -7.52 6.76 -18.58
N SER A 147 -8.09 7.84 -18.03
CA SER A 147 -7.41 8.68 -17.04
C SER A 147 -7.58 8.13 -15.62
N LEU A 148 -6.49 7.74 -14.98
CA LEU A 148 -6.44 7.27 -13.58
C LEU A 148 -6.57 8.45 -12.58
N LYS A 149 -7.48 9.39 -12.85
CA LYS A 149 -7.90 10.46 -11.93
C LYS A 149 -9.36 10.23 -11.55
N VAL A 150 -9.77 10.76 -10.39
CA VAL A 150 -11.19 10.68 -10.01
C VAL A 150 -12.04 11.59 -10.90
N THR A 151 -13.30 11.22 -11.10
CA THR A 151 -14.26 11.96 -11.95
C THR A 151 -14.38 13.43 -11.56
N LYS A 152 -14.24 13.77 -10.28
CA LYS A 152 -14.20 15.18 -9.80
C LYS A 152 -13.01 15.99 -10.32
N ASP A 153 -11.95 15.31 -10.72
CA ASP A 153 -10.72 15.91 -11.24
C ASP A 153 -10.60 15.71 -12.77
N GLY A 154 -11.71 15.35 -13.43
CA GLY A 154 -11.80 15.18 -14.87
C GLY A 154 -11.27 13.82 -15.37
N GLY A 155 -11.15 12.81 -14.51
CA GLY A 155 -10.77 11.45 -14.88
C GLY A 155 -11.94 10.48 -14.94
N ASP A 156 -11.61 9.18 -15.06
CA ASP A 156 -12.56 8.08 -15.30
C ASP A 156 -12.79 7.21 -14.06
N VAL A 157 -12.24 7.57 -12.89
CA VAL A 157 -12.37 6.79 -11.66
C VAL A 157 -13.49 7.34 -10.79
N ASP A 158 -14.49 6.51 -10.49
CA ASP A 158 -15.56 6.84 -9.56
C ASP A 158 -15.05 6.84 -8.12
N ALA A 159 -15.23 7.97 -7.42
CA ALA A 159 -14.76 8.10 -6.04
C ALA A 159 -15.72 7.46 -5.04
N ILE A 160 -15.17 6.92 -3.95
CA ILE A 160 -15.96 6.49 -2.79
C ILE A 160 -16.66 7.72 -2.20
N THR A 161 -17.97 7.64 -2.00
CA THR A 161 -18.76 8.71 -1.38
C THR A 161 -18.19 9.12 -0.02
N ALA A 162 -17.99 10.40 0.18
CA ALA A 162 -17.38 11.02 1.37
C ALA A 162 -15.90 10.64 1.63
N SER A 163 -15.21 10.00 0.68
CA SER A 163 -13.79 9.57 0.81
C SER A 163 -12.97 9.92 -0.44
N THR A 164 -13.13 11.14 -0.95
CA THR A 164 -12.44 11.58 -2.18
C THR A 164 -10.92 11.59 -2.04
N ILE A 165 -10.38 11.91 -0.84
CA ILE A 165 -8.93 11.91 -0.59
C ILE A 165 -8.38 10.48 -0.71
N THR A 166 -9.01 9.50 -0.08
CA THR A 166 -8.64 8.09 -0.19
C THR A 166 -8.74 7.60 -1.63
N SER A 167 -9.80 8.00 -2.35
CA SER A 167 -9.99 7.62 -3.76
C SER A 167 -8.91 8.20 -4.67
N ARG A 168 -8.48 9.45 -4.43
CA ARG A 168 -7.34 10.08 -5.13
C ARG A 168 -6.04 9.35 -4.83
N ALA A 169 -5.79 9.03 -3.56
CA ALA A 169 -4.59 8.30 -3.15
C ALA A 169 -4.53 6.90 -3.79
N TYR A 170 -5.67 6.21 -3.86
CA TYR A 170 -5.77 4.91 -4.52
C TYR A 170 -5.49 5.01 -6.03
N ALA A 171 -6.15 5.94 -6.72
CA ALA A 171 -5.96 6.17 -8.14
C ALA A 171 -4.51 6.57 -8.46
N LEU A 172 -3.88 7.41 -7.60
CA LEU A 172 -2.48 7.78 -7.73
C LEU A 172 -1.55 6.57 -7.56
N ALA A 173 -1.82 5.70 -6.57
CA ALA A 173 -1.03 4.49 -6.38
C ALA A 173 -1.08 3.57 -7.59
N VAL A 174 -2.25 3.40 -8.20
CA VAL A 174 -2.43 2.63 -9.44
C VAL A 174 -1.72 3.31 -10.61
N SER A 175 -1.82 4.63 -10.75
CA SER A 175 -1.15 5.42 -11.79
C SER A 175 0.38 5.27 -11.72
N ASN A 176 0.94 5.35 -10.52
CA ASN A 176 2.38 5.17 -10.31
C ASN A 176 2.85 3.76 -10.71
N ALA A 177 2.07 2.73 -10.35
CA ALA A 177 2.38 1.36 -10.74
C ALA A 177 2.35 1.17 -12.26
N VAL A 178 1.36 1.74 -12.95
CA VAL A 178 1.28 1.72 -14.43
C VAL A 178 2.46 2.45 -15.06
N ALA A 179 2.87 3.60 -14.50
CA ALA A 179 4.02 4.36 -15.00
C ALA A 179 5.32 3.56 -14.88
N VAL A 180 5.55 2.90 -13.73
CA VAL A 180 6.70 2.02 -13.53
C VAL A 180 6.73 0.90 -14.58
N VAL A 181 5.60 0.24 -14.83
CA VAL A 181 5.53 -0.86 -15.81
C VAL A 181 5.75 -0.35 -17.24
N LYS A 182 5.18 0.78 -17.63
CA LYS A 182 5.44 1.39 -18.95
C LYS A 182 6.93 1.72 -19.14
N PHE A 183 7.59 2.23 -18.11
CA PHE A 183 9.01 2.45 -18.14
C PHE A 183 9.80 1.15 -18.31
N LEU A 184 9.46 0.10 -17.55
CA LEU A 184 10.10 -1.23 -17.65
C LEU A 184 9.87 -1.89 -19.00
N SER A 185 8.73 -1.62 -19.65
CA SER A 185 8.39 -2.13 -21.00
C SER A 185 9.04 -1.34 -22.13
N GLY A 186 9.76 -0.23 -21.83
CA GLY A 186 10.42 0.61 -22.82
C GLY A 186 9.53 1.64 -23.50
N GLU A 187 8.30 1.83 -23.01
CA GLU A 187 7.42 2.93 -23.41
C GLU A 187 7.68 4.17 -22.55
N ALA A 188 7.83 5.34 -23.16
CA ALA A 188 8.01 6.60 -22.44
C ALA A 188 6.73 6.93 -21.66
N ALA A 189 6.81 6.83 -20.33
CA ALA A 189 5.70 7.15 -19.45
C ALA A 189 5.66 8.66 -19.17
N SER A 190 4.63 9.36 -19.64
CA SER A 190 4.27 10.68 -19.12
C SER A 190 3.20 10.47 -18.04
N VAL A 191 3.55 10.68 -16.77
CA VAL A 191 2.55 10.69 -15.68
C VAL A 191 2.02 12.12 -15.56
N ASP A 192 0.75 12.31 -15.88
CA ASP A 192 0.05 13.53 -15.50
C ASP A 192 -0.05 13.58 -13.97
N ALA A 193 0.74 14.42 -13.34
CA ALA A 193 0.77 14.61 -11.90
C ALA A 193 -0.65 14.78 -11.34
N ALA A 194 -1.09 13.82 -10.53
CA ALA A 194 -2.40 13.90 -9.90
C ALA A 194 -2.43 15.07 -8.92
N THR A 195 -3.28 16.02 -9.18
CA THR A 195 -3.50 17.19 -8.34
C THR A 195 -4.01 16.76 -6.96
N GLY A 196 -3.25 17.03 -5.91
CA GLY A 196 -3.73 17.04 -4.52
C GLY A 196 -3.50 15.78 -3.67
N ALA A 197 -2.72 14.81 -4.13
CA ALA A 197 -2.16 13.78 -3.27
C ALA A 197 -0.70 14.13 -2.92
N THR A 198 -0.34 14.00 -1.65
CA THR A 198 1.01 14.29 -1.16
C THR A 198 1.97 13.24 -1.71
N THR A 199 3.18 13.66 -2.08
CA THR A 199 4.29 12.81 -2.52
C THR A 199 4.50 11.59 -1.60
N PRO A 200 4.93 10.45 -2.15
CA PRO A 200 5.19 9.24 -1.36
C PRO A 200 6.18 9.50 -0.22
N VAL A 201 5.85 9.01 0.95
CA VAL A 201 6.76 9.07 2.10
C VAL A 201 7.75 7.91 1.99
N GLU A 202 9.03 8.24 1.95
CA GLU A 202 10.12 7.29 2.11
C GLU A 202 10.00 6.63 3.50
N ILE A 203 9.53 5.39 3.54
CA ILE A 203 9.58 4.59 4.77
C ILE A 203 11.01 4.10 4.90
N LYS A 204 11.87 4.92 5.54
CA LYS A 204 13.18 4.46 6.02
C LYS A 204 12.95 3.30 6.97
N GLY A 205 13.31 2.10 6.53
CA GLY A 205 13.39 0.94 7.41
C GLY A 205 14.41 1.23 8.51
N GLU A 206 13.93 1.38 9.75
CA GLU A 206 14.80 1.30 10.90
C GLU A 206 15.36 -0.12 10.99
N LYS A 207 16.68 -0.14 11.08
CA LYS A 207 17.47 -1.35 11.36
C LYS A 207 17.27 -1.79 12.79
#